data_69e5d05eadfaa83be6ef36f7608ce790
#
_entry.id   69e5d05eadfaa83be6ef36f7608ce790
#
_cell.length_a   1.000
_cell.length_b   1.000
_cell.length_c   1.000
_cell.angle_alpha   90.00
_cell.angle_beta   90.00
_cell.angle_gamma   90.00
#
_symmetry.space_group_name_H-M   'P 1'
#
loop_
_entity.id
_entity.type
_entity.pdbx_description
1 polymer ?
#
loop_
_entity_poly.entity_id
_entity_poly.type
_entity_poly.pdbx_seq_one_letter_code
_entity_poly.pdbx_strand_id
1 'polypeptide(L)'
;MDIAGKVFIVTGGASGLGEGTARMLVREGAKVVIADLQAERGQALATELGGPEHAAFVRCDVSQEADGRAAVAQAQAMGPLFGLVNCAGIAPAVKTLGKDGAHALDVFAKTITVNLIGSFNMIRLAAEAMGANTAEPTGERGVLISTASVAAYDGQIGQAAYAASKGGVVGMTLPIARDLARNGIRNMTIAPGIFGTPMLFTMPQAVQDALAAGVPFPSRLGTPGDYAKLVKHIIENDMLNGEVIRLDGAIRLAPK
;
A
#
# COMPACT_ATOMS: atom_id res chain seq x y z
N MET A 1 14.03 12.49 -1.25
CA MET A 1 14.68 12.46 0.10
C MET A 1 15.42 11.16 0.34
N ASP A 2 16.42 11.17 1.22
CA ASP A 2 17.09 9.95 1.67
C ASP A 2 16.19 9.14 2.62
N ILE A 3 16.35 7.81 2.59
CA ILE A 3 15.57 6.89 3.42
C ILE A 3 16.18 6.74 4.82
N ALA A 4 17.51 6.72 4.91
CA ALA A 4 18.22 6.43 6.15
C ALA A 4 17.86 7.40 7.30
N GLY A 5 17.67 6.84 8.49
CA GLY A 5 17.35 7.59 9.71
C GLY A 5 15.92 8.10 9.84
N LYS A 6 15.07 7.92 8.82
CA LYS A 6 13.67 8.37 8.82
C LYS A 6 12.71 7.29 9.26
N VAL A 7 11.53 7.69 9.73
CA VAL A 7 10.47 6.75 10.14
C VAL A 7 9.41 6.64 9.05
N PHE A 8 8.99 5.40 8.79
CA PHE A 8 7.94 5.06 7.84
C PHE A 8 6.86 4.21 8.51
N ILE A 9 5.60 4.40 8.11
CA ILE A 9 4.50 3.48 8.42
C ILE A 9 4.21 2.65 7.18
N VAL A 10 4.09 1.33 7.34
CA VAL A 10 3.64 0.43 6.27
C VAL A 10 2.38 -0.28 6.74
N THR A 11 1.23 0.05 6.14
CA THR A 11 -0.03 -0.67 6.42
C THR A 11 -0.11 -1.96 5.63
N GLY A 12 -0.74 -3.00 6.18
CA GLY A 12 -0.65 -4.35 5.60
C GLY A 12 0.79 -4.87 5.60
N GLY A 13 1.61 -4.37 6.54
CA GLY A 13 3.05 -4.56 6.57
C GLY A 13 3.52 -5.95 7.01
N ALA A 14 2.62 -6.78 7.55
CA ALA A 14 2.99 -8.11 8.03
C ALA A 14 3.07 -9.16 6.90
N SER A 15 2.73 -8.84 5.66
CA SER A 15 2.75 -9.80 4.56
C SER A 15 2.90 -9.16 3.17
N GLY A 16 3.26 -9.96 2.18
CA GLY A 16 3.21 -9.62 0.76
C GLY A 16 3.96 -8.33 0.41
N LEU A 17 3.29 -7.41 -0.30
CA LEU A 17 3.89 -6.16 -0.75
C LEU A 17 4.35 -5.28 0.43
N GLY A 18 3.55 -5.23 1.50
CA GLY A 18 3.87 -4.47 2.71
C GLY A 18 5.10 -5.03 3.42
N GLU A 19 5.19 -6.34 3.60
CA GLU A 19 6.37 -7.00 4.18
C GLU A 19 7.63 -6.73 3.36
N GLY A 20 7.56 -6.89 2.02
CA GLY A 20 8.69 -6.60 1.15
C GLY A 20 9.14 -5.14 1.23
N THR A 21 8.19 -4.22 1.42
CA THR A 21 8.47 -2.80 1.62
C THR A 21 9.13 -2.54 2.98
N ALA A 22 8.59 -3.11 4.06
CA ALA A 22 9.16 -2.95 5.40
C ALA A 22 10.61 -3.47 5.46
N ARG A 23 10.87 -4.64 4.89
CA ARG A 23 12.21 -5.22 4.78
C ARG A 23 13.17 -4.32 3.98
N MET A 24 12.71 -3.76 2.88
CA MET A 24 13.52 -2.82 2.07
C MET A 24 13.85 -1.57 2.88
N LEU A 25 12.87 -0.94 3.51
CA LEU A 25 13.06 0.28 4.27
C LEU A 25 14.07 0.11 5.41
N VAL A 26 13.97 -0.98 6.19
CA VAL A 26 14.92 -1.27 7.26
C VAL A 26 16.32 -1.52 6.70
N ARG A 27 16.45 -2.25 5.60
CA ARG A 27 17.75 -2.48 4.93
C ARG A 27 18.40 -1.16 4.44
N GLU A 28 17.59 -0.18 4.04
CA GLU A 28 18.06 1.15 3.63
C GLU A 28 18.29 2.09 4.85
N GLY A 29 18.20 1.58 6.08
CA GLY A 29 18.49 2.31 7.30
C GLY A 29 17.32 3.14 7.88
N ALA A 30 16.11 2.91 7.42
CA ALA A 30 14.91 3.51 8.00
C ALA A 30 14.45 2.76 9.26
N LYS A 31 13.60 3.42 10.04
CA LYS A 31 12.77 2.78 11.07
C LYS A 31 11.35 2.59 10.54
N VAL A 32 10.72 1.46 10.87
CA VAL A 32 9.42 1.09 10.29
C VAL A 32 8.40 0.74 11.36
N VAL A 33 7.21 1.32 11.27
CA VAL A 33 6.02 0.83 11.97
C VAL A 33 5.26 -0.09 11.02
N ILE A 34 5.17 -1.36 11.39
CA ILE A 34 4.38 -2.40 10.73
C ILE A 34 2.96 -2.32 11.28
N ALA A 35 2.04 -1.74 10.51
CA ALA A 35 0.64 -1.58 10.88
C ALA A 35 -0.20 -2.68 10.19
N ASP A 36 -0.70 -3.66 10.94
CA ASP A 36 -1.43 -4.81 10.38
C ASP A 36 -2.43 -5.39 11.39
N LEU A 37 -3.41 -6.14 10.90
CA LEU A 37 -4.33 -6.91 11.75
C LEU A 37 -3.71 -8.21 12.28
N GLN A 38 -2.72 -8.76 11.59
CA GLN A 38 -2.08 -10.05 11.89
C GLN A 38 -1.00 -9.89 12.99
N ALA A 39 -1.42 -9.89 14.25
CA ALA A 39 -0.56 -9.56 15.38
C ALA A 39 0.67 -10.46 15.50
N GLU A 40 0.49 -11.79 15.47
CA GLU A 40 1.59 -12.74 15.61
C GLU A 40 2.64 -12.57 14.52
N ARG A 41 2.18 -12.46 13.26
CA ARG A 41 3.06 -12.32 12.10
C ARG A 41 3.76 -10.96 12.09
N GLY A 42 3.03 -9.89 12.42
CA GLY A 42 3.60 -8.54 12.48
C GLY A 42 4.64 -8.40 13.58
N GLN A 43 4.39 -8.98 14.75
CA GLN A 43 5.34 -8.97 15.87
C GLN A 43 6.59 -9.80 15.55
N ALA A 44 6.42 -10.98 14.94
CA ALA A 44 7.54 -11.81 14.50
C ALA A 44 8.43 -11.07 13.49
N LEU A 45 7.81 -10.42 12.50
CA LEU A 45 8.54 -9.63 11.51
C LEU A 45 9.27 -8.44 12.14
N ALA A 46 8.64 -7.71 13.07
CA ALA A 46 9.29 -6.61 13.75
C ALA A 46 10.53 -7.07 14.53
N THR A 47 10.43 -8.22 15.20
CA THR A 47 11.56 -8.85 15.92
C THR A 47 12.68 -9.24 14.95
N GLU A 48 12.35 -9.88 13.83
CA GLU A 48 13.29 -10.28 12.78
C GLU A 48 14.04 -9.08 12.18
N LEU A 49 13.34 -7.94 12.04
CA LEU A 49 13.91 -6.71 11.49
C LEU A 49 14.75 -5.89 12.48
N GLY A 50 15.05 -6.45 13.65
CA GLY A 50 15.93 -5.83 14.64
C GLY A 50 15.21 -5.20 15.84
N GLY A 51 13.91 -5.46 15.99
CA GLY A 51 13.11 -5.02 17.15
C GLY A 51 12.91 -3.51 17.23
N PRO A 52 12.64 -2.96 18.44
CA PRO A 52 12.15 -1.60 18.63
C PRO A 52 13.06 -0.47 18.10
N GLU A 53 14.34 -0.74 17.91
CA GLU A 53 15.28 0.24 17.35
C GLU A 53 15.10 0.45 15.86
N HIS A 54 14.61 -0.58 15.13
CA HIS A 54 14.45 -0.58 13.67
C HIS A 54 13.01 -0.78 13.22
N ALA A 55 12.25 -1.64 13.92
CA ALA A 55 10.88 -1.96 13.56
C ALA A 55 10.00 -2.16 14.77
N ALA A 56 8.79 -1.60 14.74
CA ALA A 56 7.75 -1.81 15.74
C ALA A 56 6.47 -2.31 15.06
N PHE A 57 5.73 -3.18 15.74
CA PHE A 57 4.41 -3.62 15.29
C PHE A 57 3.30 -2.86 16.03
N VAL A 58 2.27 -2.47 15.30
CA VAL A 58 1.02 -1.94 15.84
C VAL A 58 -0.15 -2.68 15.19
N ARG A 59 -1.02 -3.28 16.01
CA ARG A 59 -2.28 -3.82 15.49
C ARG A 59 -3.13 -2.65 14.98
N CYS A 60 -3.50 -2.68 13.71
CA CYS A 60 -4.16 -1.55 13.06
C CYS A 60 -5.21 -2.04 12.04
N ASP A 61 -6.47 -1.73 12.31
CA ASP A 61 -7.52 -1.67 11.30
C ASP A 61 -7.48 -0.27 10.68
N VAL A 62 -7.04 -0.16 9.45
CA VAL A 62 -6.88 1.13 8.75
C VAL A 62 -8.18 1.93 8.63
N SER A 63 -9.33 1.26 8.71
CA SER A 63 -10.65 1.90 8.68
C SER A 63 -11.05 2.56 10.00
N GLN A 64 -10.31 2.31 11.09
CA GLN A 64 -10.56 2.88 12.41
C GLN A 64 -9.60 4.04 12.68
N GLU A 65 -10.16 5.22 13.00
CA GLU A 65 -9.33 6.38 13.28
C GLU A 65 -8.41 6.18 14.49
N ALA A 66 -8.91 5.54 15.55
CA ALA A 66 -8.13 5.30 16.76
C ALA A 66 -6.89 4.42 16.49
N ASP A 67 -7.03 3.39 15.67
CA ASP A 67 -5.92 2.51 15.30
C ASP A 67 -4.90 3.26 14.43
N GLY A 68 -5.37 4.07 13.48
CA GLY A 68 -4.49 4.92 12.67
C GLY A 68 -3.70 5.92 13.52
N ARG A 69 -4.35 6.57 14.50
CA ARG A 69 -3.67 7.47 15.44
C ARG A 69 -2.63 6.73 16.29
N ALA A 70 -2.94 5.50 16.73
CA ALA A 70 -1.97 4.68 17.47
C ALA A 70 -0.74 4.34 16.62
N ALA A 71 -0.92 4.02 15.34
CA ALA A 71 0.20 3.77 14.42
C ALA A 71 1.07 5.03 14.20
N VAL A 72 0.44 6.20 14.04
CA VAL A 72 1.16 7.48 13.91
C VAL A 72 1.89 7.84 15.21
N ALA A 73 1.26 7.67 16.36
CA ALA A 73 1.90 7.93 17.66
C ALA A 73 3.12 7.02 17.88
N GLN A 74 3.03 5.74 17.52
CA GLN A 74 4.17 4.82 17.56
C GLN A 74 5.31 5.28 16.64
N ALA A 75 4.98 5.74 15.44
CA ALA A 75 5.99 6.25 14.51
C ALA A 75 6.69 7.50 15.09
N GLN A 76 5.93 8.44 15.64
CA GLN A 76 6.47 9.65 16.27
C GLN A 76 7.34 9.34 17.50
N ALA A 77 7.04 8.28 18.25
CA ALA A 77 7.89 7.80 19.34
C ALA A 77 9.23 7.24 18.85
N MET A 78 9.32 6.75 17.60
CA MET A 78 10.55 6.26 16.99
C MET A 78 11.36 7.39 16.31
N GLY A 79 10.74 8.52 16.01
CA GLY A 79 11.33 9.68 15.35
C GLY A 79 10.33 10.41 14.43
N PRO A 80 10.78 11.43 13.66
CA PRO A 80 9.92 12.14 12.72
C PRO A 80 9.38 11.20 11.64
N LEU A 81 8.05 11.20 11.46
CA LEU A 81 7.38 10.41 10.42
C LEU A 81 7.57 11.08 9.05
N PHE A 82 8.29 10.44 8.14
CA PHE A 82 8.54 10.95 6.78
C PHE A 82 7.83 10.16 5.68
N GLY A 83 7.34 8.97 5.95
CA GLY A 83 6.69 8.19 4.90
C GLY A 83 5.53 7.32 5.38
N LEU A 84 4.53 7.18 4.51
CA LEU A 84 3.45 6.20 4.63
C LEU A 84 3.36 5.38 3.36
N VAL A 85 3.35 4.05 3.49
CA VAL A 85 3.05 3.14 2.38
C VAL A 85 1.81 2.33 2.70
N ASN A 86 0.72 2.62 2.01
CA ASN A 86 -0.56 1.95 2.15
C ASN A 86 -0.61 0.67 1.32
N CYS A 87 -0.38 -0.49 1.96
CA CYS A 87 -0.51 -1.82 1.34
C CYS A 87 -1.71 -2.63 1.89
N ALA A 88 -2.36 -2.17 2.97
CA ALA A 88 -3.54 -2.84 3.52
C ALA A 88 -4.68 -2.86 2.50
N GLY A 89 -5.34 -4.02 2.35
CA GLY A 89 -6.48 -4.15 1.47
C GLY A 89 -7.02 -5.57 1.38
N ILE A 90 -8.25 -5.69 0.89
CA ILE A 90 -8.94 -6.95 0.63
C ILE A 90 -9.43 -6.98 -0.82
N ALA A 91 -9.57 -8.18 -1.39
CA ALA A 91 -9.97 -8.38 -2.79
C ALA A 91 -11.03 -9.49 -2.91
N PRO A 92 -12.24 -9.32 -2.36
CA PRO A 92 -13.31 -10.28 -2.57
C PRO A 92 -13.72 -10.30 -4.03
N ALA A 93 -13.95 -11.51 -4.56
CA ALA A 93 -14.42 -11.72 -5.93
C ALA A 93 -15.89 -12.16 -5.90
N VAL A 94 -16.81 -11.20 -6.07
CA VAL A 94 -18.26 -11.44 -6.04
C VAL A 94 -18.92 -10.76 -7.24
N LYS A 95 -19.68 -11.55 -8.05
CA LYS A 95 -20.38 -11.02 -9.22
C LYS A 95 -21.53 -10.10 -8.81
N THR A 96 -21.81 -9.06 -9.59
CA THR A 96 -22.96 -8.17 -9.41
C THR A 96 -24.29 -8.94 -9.37
N LEU A 97 -24.40 -9.98 -10.22
CA LEU A 97 -25.48 -10.96 -10.17
C LEU A 97 -24.83 -12.36 -10.20
N GLY A 98 -24.94 -13.08 -9.09
CA GLY A 98 -24.47 -14.45 -8.91
C GLY A 98 -25.60 -15.47 -9.07
N LYS A 99 -25.28 -16.76 -8.82
CA LYS A 99 -26.29 -17.84 -8.81
C LYS A 99 -27.30 -17.68 -7.68
N ASP A 100 -26.83 -17.13 -6.55
CA ASP A 100 -27.62 -16.99 -5.32
C ASP A 100 -28.30 -15.61 -5.20
N GLY A 101 -28.27 -14.79 -6.26
CA GLY A 101 -28.90 -13.48 -6.30
C GLY A 101 -27.93 -12.31 -6.47
N ALA A 102 -28.36 -11.12 -6.02
CA ALA A 102 -27.59 -9.90 -6.13
C ALA A 102 -26.37 -9.90 -5.21
N HIS A 103 -25.33 -9.18 -5.61
CA HIS A 103 -24.14 -8.92 -4.78
C HIS A 103 -24.54 -8.37 -3.41
N ALA A 104 -24.10 -8.97 -2.34
CA ALA A 104 -24.36 -8.51 -0.98
C ALA A 104 -23.72 -7.12 -0.76
N LEU A 105 -24.53 -6.13 -0.40
CA LEU A 105 -24.11 -4.73 -0.31
C LEU A 105 -23.05 -4.50 0.80
N ASP A 106 -23.08 -5.28 1.87
CA ASP A 106 -22.12 -5.24 2.97
C ASP A 106 -20.71 -5.65 2.52
N VAL A 107 -20.57 -6.62 1.61
CA VAL A 107 -19.29 -7.02 1.02
C VAL A 107 -18.71 -5.88 0.18
N PHE A 108 -19.56 -5.21 -0.62
CA PHE A 108 -19.18 -4.02 -1.37
C PHE A 108 -18.72 -2.91 -0.42
N ALA A 109 -19.56 -2.56 0.56
CA ALA A 109 -19.29 -1.51 1.53
C ALA A 109 -18.00 -1.78 2.32
N LYS A 110 -17.80 -3.03 2.80
CA LYS A 110 -16.56 -3.42 3.49
C LYS A 110 -15.33 -3.23 2.62
N THR A 111 -15.40 -3.58 1.34
CA THR A 111 -14.28 -3.42 0.41
C THR A 111 -13.91 -1.95 0.21
N ILE A 112 -14.91 -1.08 0.04
CA ILE A 112 -14.71 0.38 -0.04
C ILE A 112 -14.14 0.91 1.28
N THR A 113 -14.69 0.48 2.41
CA THR A 113 -14.26 0.93 3.74
C THR A 113 -12.80 0.61 4.00
N VAL A 114 -12.36 -0.63 3.76
CA VAL A 114 -10.97 -1.02 4.01
C VAL A 114 -10.03 -0.38 2.98
N ASN A 115 -10.30 -0.56 1.68
CA ASN A 115 -9.34 -0.22 0.63
C ASN A 115 -9.26 1.28 0.34
N LEU A 116 -10.38 2.00 0.39
CA LEU A 116 -10.45 3.40 0.02
C LEU A 116 -10.49 4.31 1.25
N ILE A 117 -11.50 4.13 2.11
CA ILE A 117 -11.64 4.96 3.31
C ILE A 117 -10.46 4.73 4.26
N GLY A 118 -10.02 3.48 4.45
CA GLY A 118 -8.86 3.15 5.26
C GLY A 118 -7.57 3.77 4.74
N SER A 119 -7.34 3.72 3.42
CA SER A 119 -6.18 4.39 2.81
C SER A 119 -6.22 5.90 3.04
N PHE A 120 -7.36 6.55 2.84
CA PHE A 120 -7.52 7.99 3.09
C PHE A 120 -7.36 8.34 4.56
N ASN A 121 -7.90 7.50 5.48
CA ASN A 121 -7.73 7.66 6.92
C ASN A 121 -6.25 7.71 7.31
N MET A 122 -5.46 6.76 6.83
CA MET A 122 -4.01 6.74 7.11
C MET A 122 -3.28 7.93 6.47
N ILE A 123 -3.65 8.32 5.23
CA ILE A 123 -3.07 9.47 4.53
C ILE A 123 -3.26 10.76 5.34
N ARG A 124 -4.50 11.08 5.76
CA ARG A 124 -4.78 12.33 6.49
C ARG A 124 -4.05 12.41 7.82
N LEU A 125 -3.97 11.28 8.57
CA LEU A 125 -3.28 11.22 9.86
C LEU A 125 -1.76 11.30 9.72
N ALA A 126 -1.19 10.64 8.71
CA ALA A 126 0.24 10.74 8.43
C ALA A 126 0.61 12.15 7.92
N ALA A 127 -0.21 12.76 7.06
CA ALA A 127 0.00 14.11 6.57
C ALA A 127 -0.04 15.16 7.71
N GLU A 128 -0.94 15.00 8.69
CA GLU A 128 -0.98 15.85 9.90
C GLU A 128 0.36 15.79 10.65
N ALA A 129 0.89 14.60 10.88
CA ALA A 129 2.19 14.41 11.55
C ALA A 129 3.36 14.95 10.72
N MET A 130 3.40 14.65 9.41
CA MET A 130 4.44 15.10 8.49
C MET A 130 4.49 16.62 8.34
N GLY A 131 3.33 17.29 8.42
CA GLY A 131 3.24 18.75 8.33
C GLY A 131 4.03 19.49 9.41
N ALA A 132 4.27 18.85 10.54
CA ALA A 132 5.06 19.37 11.66
C ALA A 132 6.59 19.12 11.51
N ASN A 133 7.03 18.32 10.53
CA ASN A 133 8.44 18.03 10.34
C ASN A 133 9.23 19.27 9.92
N THR A 134 10.50 19.33 10.32
CA THR A 134 11.47 20.20 9.68
C THR A 134 11.63 19.76 8.23
N ALA A 135 11.53 20.70 7.30
CA ALA A 135 11.68 20.39 5.88
C ALA A 135 13.12 19.98 5.56
N GLU A 136 13.27 19.02 4.67
CA GLU A 136 14.54 18.67 4.01
C GLU A 136 15.04 19.87 3.16
N PRO A 137 16.29 19.87 2.71
CA PRO A 137 16.82 20.94 1.85
C PRO A 137 16.01 21.18 0.57
N THR A 138 15.30 20.14 0.06
CA THR A 138 14.39 20.23 -1.08
C THR A 138 13.04 20.88 -0.75
N GLY A 139 12.77 21.15 0.52
CA GLY A 139 11.46 21.60 1.02
C GLY A 139 10.52 20.44 1.38
N GLU A 140 10.92 19.19 1.15
CA GLU A 140 10.10 18.00 1.42
C GLU A 140 9.98 17.74 2.93
N ARG A 141 8.74 17.39 3.38
CA ARG A 141 8.44 16.97 4.75
C ARG A 141 7.92 15.55 4.82
N GLY A 142 7.66 14.91 3.68
CA GLY A 142 7.22 13.53 3.65
C GLY A 142 6.65 13.07 2.32
N VAL A 143 6.45 11.76 2.20
CA VAL A 143 5.85 11.12 1.03
C VAL A 143 4.79 10.09 1.44
N LEU A 144 3.68 10.11 0.74
CA LEU A 144 2.55 9.20 0.86
C LEU A 144 2.52 8.33 -0.39
N ILE A 145 2.50 7.01 -0.23
CA ILE A 145 2.46 6.06 -1.35
C ILE A 145 1.29 5.10 -1.12
N SER A 146 0.34 5.08 -2.05
CA SER A 146 -0.82 4.19 -1.98
C SER A 146 -0.73 3.06 -2.99
N THR A 147 -1.32 1.91 -2.62
CA THR A 147 -1.42 0.74 -3.50
C THR A 147 -2.81 0.67 -4.13
N ALA A 148 -2.90 1.03 -5.41
CA ALA A 148 -4.07 0.76 -6.24
C ALA A 148 -4.02 -0.69 -6.79
N SER A 149 -4.40 -0.88 -8.02
CA SER A 149 -4.29 -2.13 -8.80
C SER A 149 -4.53 -1.82 -10.27
N VAL A 150 -4.02 -2.64 -11.17
CA VAL A 150 -4.45 -2.62 -12.58
C VAL A 150 -5.95 -2.89 -12.73
N ALA A 151 -6.59 -3.54 -11.74
CA ALA A 151 -8.04 -3.73 -11.70
C ALA A 151 -8.83 -2.40 -11.63
N ALA A 152 -8.19 -1.28 -11.27
CA ALA A 152 -8.79 0.05 -11.37
C ALA A 152 -9.09 0.45 -12.82
N TYR A 153 -8.39 -0.16 -13.78
CA TYR A 153 -8.49 0.11 -15.22
C TYR A 153 -9.07 -1.07 -15.98
N ASP A 154 -8.61 -2.28 -15.68
CA ASP A 154 -8.87 -3.51 -16.41
C ASP A 154 -9.60 -4.52 -15.49
N GLY A 155 -10.64 -4.09 -14.75
CA GLY A 155 -11.35 -4.94 -13.78
C GLY A 155 -11.98 -6.17 -14.42
N GLN A 156 -11.86 -7.32 -13.75
CA GLN A 156 -12.36 -8.62 -14.18
C GLN A 156 -13.76 -8.92 -13.64
N ILE A 157 -14.40 -9.97 -14.15
CA ILE A 157 -15.67 -10.47 -13.63
C ILE A 157 -15.56 -10.75 -12.13
N GLY A 158 -16.49 -10.20 -11.35
CA GLY A 158 -16.52 -10.32 -9.89
C GLY A 158 -15.71 -9.26 -9.15
N GLN A 159 -15.03 -8.35 -9.82
CA GLN A 159 -14.18 -7.34 -9.19
C GLN A 159 -14.83 -5.95 -9.04
N ALA A 160 -16.16 -5.81 -9.18
CA ALA A 160 -16.81 -4.50 -9.13
C ALA A 160 -16.45 -3.69 -7.87
N ALA A 161 -16.56 -4.29 -6.68
CA ALA A 161 -16.21 -3.63 -5.42
C ALA A 161 -14.71 -3.31 -5.33
N TYR A 162 -13.86 -4.27 -5.71
CA TYR A 162 -12.41 -4.10 -5.68
C TYR A 162 -11.96 -3.03 -6.69
N ALA A 163 -12.41 -3.12 -7.93
CA ALA A 163 -12.10 -2.13 -8.97
C ALA A 163 -12.58 -0.73 -8.59
N ALA A 164 -13.79 -0.59 -8.04
CA ALA A 164 -14.30 0.69 -7.54
C ALA A 164 -13.42 1.26 -6.41
N SER A 165 -13.01 0.43 -5.45
CA SER A 165 -12.15 0.86 -4.36
C SER A 165 -10.78 1.33 -4.86
N LYS A 166 -10.16 0.59 -5.79
CA LYS A 166 -8.85 0.92 -6.37
C LYS A 166 -8.93 2.07 -7.37
N GLY A 167 -10.04 2.22 -8.08
CA GLY A 167 -10.35 3.40 -8.89
C GLY A 167 -10.48 4.66 -8.04
N GLY A 168 -11.08 4.55 -6.85
CA GLY A 168 -11.12 5.65 -5.88
C GLY A 168 -9.73 6.07 -5.39
N VAL A 169 -8.84 5.10 -5.11
CA VAL A 169 -7.43 5.40 -4.75
C VAL A 169 -6.71 6.13 -5.89
N VAL A 170 -6.91 5.71 -7.14
CA VAL A 170 -6.39 6.41 -8.33
C VAL A 170 -6.93 7.84 -8.40
N GLY A 171 -8.26 8.00 -8.25
CA GLY A 171 -8.93 9.30 -8.35
C GLY A 171 -8.50 10.31 -7.30
N MET A 172 -8.17 9.87 -6.08
CA MET A 172 -7.73 10.77 -5.01
C MET A 172 -6.23 11.12 -5.07
N THR A 173 -5.44 10.49 -5.94
CA THR A 173 -3.98 10.66 -5.98
C THR A 173 -3.58 12.12 -6.28
N LEU A 174 -4.04 12.68 -7.37
CA LEU A 174 -3.68 14.04 -7.79
C LEU A 174 -4.29 15.13 -6.89
N PRO A 175 -5.58 15.07 -6.51
CA PRO A 175 -6.15 16.04 -5.57
C PRO A 175 -5.35 16.15 -4.27
N ILE A 176 -5.02 15.02 -3.63
CA ILE A 176 -4.24 14.99 -2.38
C ILE A 176 -2.84 15.58 -2.59
N ALA A 177 -2.16 15.24 -3.69
CA ALA A 177 -0.86 15.82 -4.01
C ALA A 177 -0.91 17.35 -4.12
N ARG A 178 -2.00 17.89 -4.70
CA ARG A 178 -2.23 19.34 -4.82
C ARG A 178 -2.58 20.00 -3.48
N ASP A 179 -3.41 19.36 -2.68
CA ASP A 179 -3.77 19.84 -1.34
C ASP A 179 -2.53 19.97 -0.45
N LEU A 180 -1.61 19.00 -0.52
CA LEU A 180 -0.44 18.90 0.35
C LEU A 180 0.81 19.58 -0.22
N ALA A 181 0.77 20.14 -1.42
CA ALA A 181 1.93 20.74 -2.08
C ALA A 181 2.57 21.85 -1.24
N ARG A 182 1.76 22.73 -0.62
CA ARG A 182 2.26 23.81 0.25
C ARG A 182 2.86 23.31 1.56
N ASN A 183 2.52 22.08 1.95
CA ASN A 183 3.05 21.42 3.14
C ASN A 183 4.37 20.68 2.85
N GLY A 184 4.82 20.62 1.59
CA GLY A 184 6.01 19.86 1.21
C GLY A 184 5.82 18.35 1.31
N ILE A 185 4.60 17.84 1.13
CA ILE A 185 4.28 16.41 1.22
C ILE A 185 3.84 15.93 -0.17
N ARG A 186 4.52 14.91 -0.68
CA ARG A 186 4.19 14.27 -1.96
C ARG A 186 3.18 13.14 -1.76
N ASN A 187 2.36 12.89 -2.78
CA ASN A 187 1.41 11.78 -2.80
C ASN A 187 1.49 11.04 -4.13
N MET A 188 1.80 9.76 -4.09
CA MET A 188 1.96 8.88 -5.24
C MET A 188 1.11 7.62 -5.11
N THR A 189 0.82 7.00 -6.22
CA THR A 189 0.11 5.71 -6.23
C THR A 189 0.83 4.71 -7.15
N ILE A 190 0.97 3.48 -6.69
CA ILE A 190 1.41 2.35 -7.51
C ILE A 190 0.19 1.51 -7.84
N ALA A 191 0.03 1.13 -9.10
CA ALA A 191 -0.99 0.17 -9.55
C ALA A 191 -0.30 -1.14 -9.97
N PRO A 192 -0.15 -2.11 -9.04
CA PRO A 192 0.46 -3.39 -9.35
C PRO A 192 -0.41 -4.21 -10.32
N GLY A 193 0.25 -5.00 -11.16
CA GLY A 193 -0.34 -6.09 -11.92
C GLY A 193 -0.55 -7.34 -11.06
N ILE A 194 -0.16 -8.50 -11.58
CA ILE A 194 -0.29 -9.77 -10.86
C ILE A 194 1.01 -10.04 -10.09
N PHE A 195 0.91 -10.05 -8.77
CA PHE A 195 2.03 -10.23 -7.85
C PHE A 195 1.89 -11.48 -7.01
N GLY A 196 2.99 -12.21 -6.83
CA GLY A 196 3.10 -13.35 -5.91
C GLY A 196 2.94 -12.88 -4.45
N THR A 197 1.74 -12.98 -3.94
CA THR A 197 1.37 -12.65 -2.57
C THR A 197 0.75 -13.87 -1.88
N PRO A 198 0.68 -13.92 -0.56
CA PRO A 198 0.02 -15.03 0.13
C PRO A 198 -1.38 -15.34 -0.39
N MET A 199 -2.14 -14.32 -0.80
CA MET A 199 -3.48 -14.49 -1.39
C MET A 199 -3.42 -15.26 -2.71
N LEU A 200 -2.47 -14.98 -3.58
CA LEU A 200 -2.31 -15.67 -4.86
C LEU A 200 -1.81 -17.11 -4.66
N PHE A 201 -0.92 -17.33 -3.70
CA PHE A 201 -0.37 -18.65 -3.41
C PHE A 201 -1.37 -19.64 -2.79
N THR A 202 -2.58 -19.19 -2.42
CA THR A 202 -3.68 -20.11 -2.07
C THR A 202 -4.34 -20.76 -3.30
N MET A 203 -4.06 -20.25 -4.51
CA MET A 203 -4.60 -20.81 -5.75
C MET A 203 -3.81 -22.05 -6.21
N PRO A 204 -4.43 -22.98 -6.97
CA PRO A 204 -3.69 -24.10 -7.56
C PRO A 204 -2.52 -23.64 -8.43
N GLN A 205 -1.42 -24.41 -8.43
CA GLN A 205 -0.20 -24.07 -9.17
C GLN A 205 -0.47 -23.77 -10.65
N ALA A 206 -1.29 -24.58 -11.32
CA ALA A 206 -1.64 -24.36 -12.72
C ALA A 206 -2.30 -22.98 -12.98
N VAL A 207 -3.05 -22.45 -12.02
CA VAL A 207 -3.62 -21.10 -12.10
C VAL A 207 -2.54 -20.05 -11.94
N GLN A 208 -1.64 -20.24 -10.98
CA GLN A 208 -0.50 -19.34 -10.80
C GLN A 208 0.39 -19.27 -12.05
N ASP A 209 0.68 -20.41 -12.66
CA ASP A 209 1.47 -20.51 -13.89
C ASP A 209 0.78 -19.82 -15.08
N ALA A 210 -0.53 -20.01 -15.21
CA ALA A 210 -1.32 -19.35 -16.26
C ALA A 210 -1.33 -17.82 -16.09
N LEU A 211 -1.46 -17.35 -14.86
CA LEU A 211 -1.39 -15.92 -14.54
C LEU A 211 0.00 -15.33 -14.82
N ALA A 212 1.06 -16.06 -14.48
CA ALA A 212 2.44 -15.67 -14.75
C ALA A 212 2.71 -15.57 -16.27
N ALA A 213 2.25 -16.56 -17.03
CA ALA A 213 2.36 -16.58 -18.48
C ALA A 213 1.58 -15.47 -19.19
N GLY A 214 0.52 -14.94 -18.53
CA GLY A 214 -0.24 -13.80 -19.02
C GLY A 214 0.50 -12.45 -18.95
N VAL A 215 1.62 -12.37 -18.21
CA VAL A 215 2.44 -11.15 -18.14
C VAL A 215 3.37 -11.08 -19.38
N PRO A 216 3.24 -10.04 -20.22
CA PRO A 216 4.06 -9.96 -21.45
C PRO A 216 5.56 -9.98 -21.20
N PHE A 217 6.08 -9.07 -20.35
CA PHE A 217 7.51 -9.04 -20.00
C PHE A 217 7.75 -8.22 -18.71
N PRO A 218 8.55 -8.75 -17.77
CA PRO A 218 9.07 -10.13 -17.73
C PRO A 218 7.93 -11.13 -17.52
N SER A 219 7.98 -12.29 -18.20
CA SER A 219 6.92 -13.30 -18.16
C SER A 219 6.95 -14.09 -16.86
N ARG A 220 6.57 -13.44 -15.77
CA ARG A 220 6.49 -13.96 -14.41
C ARG A 220 5.56 -13.11 -13.56
N LEU A 221 5.17 -13.64 -12.43
CA LEU A 221 4.55 -12.84 -11.37
C LEU A 221 5.51 -11.75 -10.88
N GLY A 222 4.97 -10.57 -10.57
CA GLY A 222 5.71 -9.58 -9.80
C GLY A 222 6.01 -10.11 -8.39
N THR A 223 7.10 -9.66 -7.81
CA THR A 223 7.50 -10.02 -6.44
C THR A 223 7.34 -8.83 -5.49
N PRO A 224 7.20 -9.06 -4.17
CA PRO A 224 7.27 -7.97 -3.19
C PRO A 224 8.52 -7.10 -3.35
N GLY A 225 9.65 -7.68 -3.79
CA GLY A 225 10.87 -6.95 -4.08
C GLY A 225 10.76 -6.02 -5.29
N ASP A 226 10.00 -6.38 -6.33
CA ASP A 226 9.77 -5.49 -7.48
C ASP A 226 8.93 -4.27 -7.05
N TYR A 227 7.93 -4.48 -6.21
CA TYR A 227 7.14 -3.40 -5.64
C TYR A 227 7.99 -2.48 -4.74
N ALA A 228 8.77 -3.06 -3.84
CA ALA A 228 9.64 -2.32 -2.92
C ALA A 228 10.70 -1.47 -3.64
N LYS A 229 11.22 -1.94 -4.78
CA LYS A 229 12.14 -1.15 -5.64
C LYS A 229 11.47 0.12 -6.16
N LEU A 230 10.20 0.04 -6.59
CA LEU A 230 9.48 1.22 -7.05
C LEU A 230 9.16 2.16 -5.88
N VAL A 231 8.77 1.62 -4.71
CA VAL A 231 8.59 2.43 -3.50
C VAL A 231 9.87 3.20 -3.16
N LYS A 232 11.02 2.54 -3.16
CA LYS A 232 12.33 3.18 -2.96
C LYS A 232 12.55 4.30 -3.96
N HIS A 233 12.36 4.03 -5.25
CA HIS A 233 12.55 5.03 -6.30
C HIS A 233 11.61 6.25 -6.12
N ILE A 234 10.36 6.04 -5.74
CA ILE A 234 9.42 7.14 -5.47
C ILE A 234 9.89 7.99 -4.27
N ILE A 235 10.41 7.36 -3.22
CA ILE A 235 10.93 8.09 -2.05
C ILE A 235 12.12 8.96 -2.46
N GLU A 236 13.07 8.41 -3.21
CA GLU A 236 14.34 9.07 -3.57
C GLU A 236 14.19 10.09 -4.71
N ASN A 237 13.12 10.01 -5.52
CA ASN A 237 12.88 10.90 -6.64
C ASN A 237 11.81 11.94 -6.29
N ASP A 238 12.24 13.11 -5.85
CA ASP A 238 11.39 14.19 -5.36
C ASP A 238 10.53 14.87 -6.45
N MET A 239 10.83 14.64 -7.73
CA MET A 239 10.01 15.14 -8.84
C MET A 239 8.76 14.29 -9.11
N LEU A 240 8.67 13.08 -8.55
CA LEU A 240 7.50 12.23 -8.63
C LEU A 240 6.44 12.67 -7.61
N ASN A 241 5.35 13.28 -8.10
CA ASN A 241 4.24 13.74 -7.27
C ASN A 241 2.92 13.75 -8.06
N GLY A 242 1.85 13.24 -7.48
CA GLY A 242 0.50 13.27 -8.04
C GLY A 242 0.21 12.26 -9.14
N GLU A 243 1.09 11.27 -9.37
CA GLU A 243 0.98 10.32 -10.46
C GLU A 243 0.65 8.89 -9.97
N VAL A 244 0.09 8.12 -10.89
CA VAL A 244 -0.19 6.69 -10.71
C VAL A 244 0.70 5.89 -11.65
N ILE A 245 1.59 5.06 -11.09
CA ILE A 245 2.52 4.25 -11.88
C ILE A 245 2.00 2.81 -11.94
N ARG A 246 1.68 2.32 -13.15
CA ARG A 246 1.40 0.90 -13.38
C ARG A 246 2.70 0.11 -13.28
N LEU A 247 2.72 -0.89 -12.38
CA LEU A 247 3.84 -1.82 -12.21
C LEU A 247 3.34 -3.22 -12.55
N ASP A 248 3.29 -3.56 -13.84
CA ASP A 248 2.44 -4.66 -14.30
C ASP A 248 3.05 -5.53 -15.43
N GLY A 249 4.29 -5.29 -15.84
CA GLY A 249 4.89 -6.03 -16.96
C GLY A 249 4.11 -5.92 -18.28
N ALA A 250 3.40 -4.81 -18.48
CA ALA A 250 2.53 -4.53 -19.62
C ALA A 250 1.26 -5.40 -19.72
N ILE A 251 0.85 -6.08 -18.64
CA ILE A 251 -0.40 -6.85 -18.64
C ILE A 251 -1.62 -5.95 -18.78
N ARG A 252 -2.61 -6.44 -19.52
CA ARG A 252 -3.99 -5.96 -19.47
C ARG A 252 -4.86 -7.15 -19.12
N LEU A 253 -5.62 -7.03 -18.03
CA LEU A 253 -6.39 -8.17 -17.54
C LEU A 253 -7.48 -8.54 -18.52
N ALA A 254 -7.56 -9.83 -18.88
CA ALA A 254 -8.68 -10.36 -19.63
C ALA A 254 -9.96 -10.33 -18.76
N PRO A 255 -11.17 -10.36 -19.34
CA PRO A 255 -12.42 -10.35 -18.58
C PRO A 255 -12.57 -11.51 -17.57
N LYS A 256 -11.85 -12.61 -17.83
CA LYS A 256 -11.82 -13.84 -16.99
C LYS A 256 -10.39 -14.28 -16.77
#